data_c62760899f53a6a31ff5e4aeb029260a
#
_entry.id   c62760899f53a6a31ff5e4aeb029260a
#
_cell.length_a   1.000
_cell.length_b   1.000
_cell.length_c   1.000
_cell.angle_alpha   90.00
_cell.angle_beta   90.00
_cell.angle_gamma   90.00
#
_symmetry.space_group_name_H-M   'P 1'
#
loop_
_entity.id
_entity.type
_entity.pdbx_description
1 polymer ?
#
loop_
_entity_poly.entity_id
_entity_poly.type
_entity_poly.pdbx_seq_one_letter_code
_entity_poly.pdbx_strand_id
1 'polypeptide(L)'
;MTSITNARKAPHRPATVPSAFSDAGESVALPLFGRIAAGTPIEALRDQSTMVQVPASLLGTGDHYALEVSGDSMIDAGILDGDTVLIQRCEQAHDGTIVVALVDDNEATLKRLKSGRGEVLLEPANARYETRSLSPDRVRIQGRLVGLLRQY
;
A
#
# COMPACT_ATOMS: atom_id res chain seq x y z
N MET A 1 -27.65 -22.55 -13.60
CA MET A 1 -26.71 -22.63 -13.59
C MET A 1 -26.17 -22.74 -13.29
N THR A 2 -26.63 -23.00 -13.24
CA THR A 2 -25.66 -23.22 -13.15
C THR A 2 -25.14 -23.16 -12.77
N SER A 3 -25.61 -23.49 -12.78
CA SER A 3 -24.64 -23.64 -12.66
C SER A 3 -24.07 -23.61 -12.22
N ILE A 4 -24.51 -23.93 -12.12
CA ILE A 4 -23.41 -24.13 -11.95
C ILE A 4 -23.07 -24.00 -11.70
N THR A 5 -23.66 -24.41 -11.65
CA THR A 5 -22.80 -24.54 -11.72
C THR A 5 -22.36 -24.42 -11.51
N ASN A 6 -22.95 -24.85 -11.35
CA ASN A 6 -21.95 -24.91 -11.43
C ASN A 6 -21.39 -24.71 -11.33
N ALA A 7 -21.90 -25.11 -11.32
CA ALA A 7 -20.87 -25.14 -11.54
C ALA A 7 -20.36 -25.01 -11.46
N ARG A 8 -20.61 -25.27 -11.36
CA ARG A 8 -19.70 -25.25 -11.57
C ARG A 8 -19.03 -25.17 -11.54
N LYS A 9 -19.24 -25.63 -11.68
CA LYS A 9 -18.18 -25.69 -11.98
C LYS A 9 -17.51 -25.60 -12.31
N ALA A 10 -17.80 -25.98 -12.45
CA ALA A 10 -16.85 -25.98 -12.99
C ALA A 10 -16.16 -26.26 -13.18
N PRO A 11 -15.94 -26.23 -13.45
CA PRO A 11 -15.07 -26.50 -13.81
C PRO A 11 -14.23 -26.62 -13.71
N HIS A 12 -13.77 -26.73 -13.95
CA HIS A 12 -12.62 -26.84 -14.06
C HIS A 12 -11.91 -26.71 -14.81
N ARG A 13 -11.69 -26.51 -14.78
CA ARG A 13 -10.95 -26.17 -15.66
C ARG A 13 -9.72 -26.79 -15.77
N PRO A 14 -9.29 -27.16 -16.62
CA PRO A 14 -8.16 -27.88 -16.66
C PRO A 14 -7.04 -27.12 -17.04
N ALA A 15 -6.29 -27.64 -17.73
CA ALA A 15 -5.07 -27.26 -17.86
C ALA A 15 -4.76 -26.14 -18.72
N THR A 16 -5.60 -25.61 -19.33
CA THR A 16 -5.33 -24.48 -20.13
C THR A 16 -5.17 -23.27 -19.36
N VAL A 17 -4.72 -23.47 -18.23
CA VAL A 17 -4.48 -22.41 -17.35
C VAL A 17 -3.67 -21.28 -17.94
N PRO A 18 -2.69 -21.47 -18.77
CA PRO A 18 -1.94 -20.35 -19.31
C PRO A 18 -2.79 -19.32 -20.01
N SER A 19 -3.79 -19.79 -20.69
CA SER A 19 -4.68 -18.89 -21.36
C SER A 19 -5.48 -18.05 -20.38
N ALA A 20 -5.96 -18.66 -19.29
CA ALA A 20 -6.67 -17.94 -18.28
C ALA A 20 -5.80 -16.90 -17.63
N PHE A 21 -4.54 -17.22 -17.43
CA PHE A 21 -3.66 -16.23 -16.85
C PHE A 21 -3.44 -15.05 -17.75
N SER A 22 -3.30 -15.24 -19.01
CA SER A 22 -3.09 -14.13 -19.90
C SER A 22 -4.32 -13.23 -19.96
N ASP A 23 -5.50 -13.80 -19.82
CA ASP A 23 -6.70 -12.99 -19.79
C ASP A 23 -6.85 -12.22 -18.50
N ALA A 24 -6.45 -12.81 -17.40
CA ALA A 24 -6.47 -12.13 -16.14
C ALA A 24 -5.34 -11.15 -16.01
N GLY A 25 -4.46 -11.12 -16.98
CA GLY A 25 -3.22 -10.41 -16.87
C GLY A 25 -3.27 -8.95 -17.21
N GLU A 26 -4.42 -8.34 -17.17
CA GLU A 26 -4.48 -6.91 -17.36
C GLU A 26 -3.63 -6.23 -16.30
N SER A 27 -2.65 -5.45 -16.72
CA SER A 27 -1.77 -4.77 -15.79
C SER A 27 -1.83 -3.28 -15.99
N VAL A 28 -1.53 -2.57 -14.93
CA VAL A 28 -1.50 -1.11 -14.92
C VAL A 28 -0.11 -0.69 -14.50
N ALA A 29 0.46 0.29 -15.18
CA ALA A 29 1.75 0.84 -14.81
C ALA A 29 1.53 1.91 -13.76
N LEU A 30 2.15 1.75 -12.60
CA LEU A 30 2.09 2.74 -11.52
C LEU A 30 3.44 3.41 -11.36
N PRO A 31 3.44 4.71 -11.03
CA PRO A 31 4.71 5.35 -10.70
C PRO A 31 5.23 4.79 -9.37
N LEU A 32 6.53 4.50 -9.35
CA LEU A 32 7.23 4.11 -8.13
C LEU A 32 8.01 5.34 -7.68
N PHE A 33 7.55 5.96 -6.59
CA PHE A 33 8.05 7.26 -6.18
C PHE A 33 9.35 7.21 -5.37
N GLY A 34 9.83 6.03 -5.04
CA GLY A 34 11.08 5.91 -4.31
C GLY A 34 10.94 5.04 -3.08
N ARG A 35 11.88 5.19 -2.16
CA ARG A 35 11.93 4.34 -0.96
C ARG A 35 11.44 5.13 0.25
N ILE A 36 10.55 4.51 1.01
CA ILE A 36 10.03 5.13 2.22
C ILE A 36 10.53 4.35 3.44
N ALA A 37 11.01 5.07 4.43
CA ALA A 37 11.48 4.50 5.69
C ALA A 37 10.62 5.06 6.82
N ALA A 38 11.09 4.96 8.05
CA ALA A 38 10.37 5.50 9.20
C ALA A 38 10.59 7.01 9.33
N GLY A 39 10.42 7.73 8.26
CA GLY A 39 10.61 9.17 8.19
C GLY A 39 11.53 9.51 7.02
N THR A 40 10.93 9.83 5.89
CA THR A 40 11.66 10.12 4.67
C THR A 40 11.29 11.51 4.19
N PRO A 41 12.25 12.38 3.89
CA PRO A 41 11.90 13.69 3.34
C PRO A 41 11.07 13.53 2.08
N ILE A 42 10.01 14.33 1.97
CA ILE A 42 9.07 14.18 0.84
C ILE A 42 9.78 14.39 -0.50
N GLU A 43 10.81 15.20 -0.54
CA GLU A 43 11.55 15.42 -1.78
C GLU A 43 12.20 14.15 -2.31
N ALA A 44 12.55 13.23 -1.42
CA ALA A 44 13.16 11.96 -1.83
C ALA A 44 12.18 11.04 -2.53
N LEU A 45 10.88 11.35 -2.48
CA LEU A 45 9.84 10.51 -3.06
C LEU A 45 9.28 11.09 -4.35
N ARG A 46 9.94 12.08 -4.94
CA ARG A 46 9.41 12.76 -6.12
C ARG A 46 9.96 12.25 -7.45
N ASP A 47 10.83 11.27 -7.40
CA ASP A 47 11.36 10.68 -8.62
C ASP A 47 10.27 9.79 -9.23
N GLN A 48 9.80 10.16 -10.41
CA GLN A 48 8.73 9.43 -11.10
C GLN A 48 9.24 8.73 -12.36
N SER A 49 10.55 8.55 -12.48
CA SER A 49 11.12 7.95 -13.67
C SER A 49 10.92 6.44 -13.74
N THR A 50 10.62 5.80 -12.62
CA THR A 50 10.46 4.35 -12.56
C THR A 50 8.98 4.00 -12.48
N MET A 51 8.59 3.00 -13.26
CA MET A 51 7.22 2.48 -13.25
C MET A 51 7.24 1.02 -12.84
N VAL A 52 6.18 0.56 -12.20
CA VAL A 52 6.01 -0.83 -11.85
C VAL A 52 4.68 -1.34 -12.41
N GLN A 53 4.71 -2.54 -13.00
CA GLN A 53 3.51 -3.15 -13.56
C GLN A 53 2.79 -3.92 -12.47
N VAL A 54 1.51 -3.64 -12.30
CA VAL A 54 0.70 -4.20 -11.22
C VAL A 54 -0.57 -4.80 -11.81
N PRO A 55 -0.98 -6.00 -11.36
CA PRO A 55 -2.26 -6.54 -11.81
C PRO A 55 -3.40 -5.59 -11.46
N ALA A 56 -4.23 -5.30 -12.45
CA ALA A 56 -5.33 -4.37 -12.25
C ALA A 56 -6.28 -4.83 -11.15
N SER A 57 -6.37 -6.13 -10.93
CA SER A 57 -7.25 -6.69 -9.93
C SER A 57 -6.87 -6.31 -8.50
N LEU A 58 -5.66 -5.84 -8.27
CA LEU A 58 -5.22 -5.40 -6.94
C LEU A 58 -5.60 -3.95 -6.68
N LEU A 59 -6.08 -3.25 -7.68
CA LEU A 59 -6.33 -1.81 -7.57
C LEU A 59 -7.82 -1.54 -7.53
N GLY A 60 -8.22 -0.65 -6.65
CA GLY A 60 -9.60 -0.16 -6.64
C GLY A 60 -9.74 1.06 -7.53
N THR A 61 -10.70 1.90 -7.21
CA THR A 61 -10.93 3.12 -7.96
C THR A 61 -9.92 4.20 -7.59
N GLY A 62 -9.79 5.18 -8.45
CA GLY A 62 -8.95 6.35 -8.19
C GLY A 62 -7.49 6.11 -8.55
N ASP A 63 -6.67 7.07 -8.17
CA ASP A 63 -5.26 7.06 -8.50
C ASP A 63 -4.46 6.23 -7.51
N HIS A 64 -3.44 5.57 -8.01
CA HIS A 64 -2.56 4.73 -7.19
C HIS A 64 -1.11 5.05 -7.50
N TYR A 65 -0.26 4.75 -6.55
CA TYR A 65 1.19 4.82 -6.74
C TYR A 65 1.86 3.75 -5.88
N ALA A 66 3.14 3.55 -6.09
CA ALA A 66 3.90 2.54 -5.38
C ALA A 66 5.08 3.18 -4.67
N LEU A 67 5.50 2.54 -3.58
CA LEU A 67 6.68 2.92 -2.83
C LEU A 67 7.43 1.67 -2.45
N GLU A 68 8.74 1.75 -2.44
CA GLU A 68 9.57 0.65 -1.93
C GLU A 68 9.83 0.87 -0.44
N VAL A 69 9.68 -0.18 0.35
CA VAL A 69 9.84 -0.07 1.81
C VAL A 69 11.29 -0.26 2.19
N SER A 70 11.78 0.61 3.06
CA SER A 70 13.11 0.51 3.62
C SER A 70 13.01 0.38 5.13
N GLY A 71 13.67 -0.62 5.69
CA GLY A 71 13.68 -0.81 7.13
C GLY A 71 12.57 -1.73 7.60
N ASP A 72 12.37 -1.78 8.91
CA ASP A 72 11.52 -2.78 9.54
C ASP A 72 10.45 -2.20 10.47
N SER A 73 10.11 -0.91 10.33
CA SER A 73 9.16 -0.29 11.25
C SER A 73 7.75 -0.88 11.16
N MET A 74 7.45 -1.63 10.10
CA MET A 74 6.13 -2.23 9.90
C MET A 74 6.18 -3.75 9.78
N ILE A 75 7.22 -4.37 10.32
CA ILE A 75 7.46 -5.80 10.15
C ILE A 75 6.34 -6.65 10.77
N ASP A 76 5.76 -6.23 11.89
CA ASP A 76 4.69 -7.01 12.53
C ASP A 76 3.37 -6.91 11.78
N ALA A 77 3.27 -6.03 10.79
CA ALA A 77 2.14 -6.00 9.88
C ALA A 77 2.42 -6.77 8.60
N GLY A 78 3.53 -7.49 8.55
CA GLY A 78 3.90 -8.27 7.37
C GLY A 78 4.53 -7.47 6.26
N ILE A 79 4.98 -6.25 6.54
CA ILE A 79 5.63 -5.41 5.55
C ILE A 79 7.12 -5.40 5.82
N LEU A 80 7.89 -5.91 4.88
CA LEU A 80 9.32 -6.15 5.06
C LEU A 80 10.16 -5.19 4.21
N ASP A 81 11.40 -5.04 4.62
CA ASP A 81 12.38 -4.28 3.84
C ASP A 81 12.42 -4.81 2.40
N GLY A 82 12.39 -3.92 1.43
CA GLY A 82 12.42 -4.29 0.02
C GLY A 82 11.05 -4.53 -0.61
N ASP A 83 9.99 -4.61 0.20
CA ASP A 83 8.66 -4.78 -0.35
C ASP A 83 8.24 -3.55 -1.15
N THR A 84 7.42 -3.77 -2.18
CA THR A 84 6.77 -2.68 -2.90
C THR A 84 5.33 -2.57 -2.40
N VAL A 85 4.99 -1.47 -1.80
CA VAL A 85 3.62 -1.24 -1.30
C VAL A 85 2.84 -0.46 -2.34
N LEU A 86 1.56 -0.84 -2.48
CA LEU A 86 0.64 -0.20 -3.42
C LEU A 86 -0.30 0.68 -2.63
N ILE A 87 -0.35 1.94 -3.02
CA ILE A 87 -1.05 2.97 -2.26
C ILE A 87 -2.15 3.57 -3.12
N GLN A 88 -3.35 3.64 -2.58
CA GLN A 88 -4.44 4.36 -3.19
C GLN A 88 -4.45 5.78 -2.62
N ARG A 89 -4.44 6.78 -3.50
CA ARG A 89 -4.48 8.17 -3.04
C ARG A 89 -5.78 8.44 -2.31
N CYS A 90 -5.67 9.02 -1.13
CA CYS A 90 -6.82 9.47 -0.36
C CYS A 90 -6.35 10.49 0.66
N GLU A 91 -7.29 11.29 1.17
CA GLU A 91 -6.98 12.30 2.17
C GLU A 91 -7.54 11.95 3.53
N GLN A 92 -8.33 10.88 3.60
CA GLN A 92 -8.94 10.41 4.85
C GLN A 92 -8.88 8.90 4.89
N ALA A 93 -8.75 8.36 6.10
CA ALA A 93 -8.72 6.92 6.30
C ALA A 93 -9.25 6.61 7.69
N HIS A 94 -9.76 5.39 7.84
CA HIS A 94 -10.29 4.93 9.12
C HIS A 94 -9.18 4.50 10.07
N ASP A 95 -9.48 4.52 11.35
CA ASP A 95 -8.59 3.99 12.37
C ASP A 95 -8.20 2.56 12.04
N GLY A 96 -6.93 2.24 12.22
CA GLY A 96 -6.40 0.92 11.95
C GLY A 96 -5.86 0.74 10.54
N THR A 97 -6.12 1.70 9.66
CA THR A 97 -5.61 1.64 8.29
C THR A 97 -4.12 1.99 8.25
N ILE A 98 -3.37 1.26 7.43
CA ILE A 98 -1.97 1.62 7.19
C ILE A 98 -1.95 2.67 6.09
N VAL A 99 -1.31 3.79 6.38
CA VAL A 99 -1.34 4.97 5.52
C VAL A 99 0.05 5.50 5.27
N VAL A 100 0.17 6.25 4.18
CA VAL A 100 1.31 7.15 3.99
C VAL A 100 0.87 8.49 4.54
N ALA A 101 1.59 8.98 5.52
CA ALA A 101 1.29 10.25 6.17
C ALA A 101 2.43 11.22 5.94
N LEU A 102 2.06 12.47 5.67
CA LEU A 102 3.01 13.57 5.53
C LEU A 102 2.93 14.39 6.81
N VAL A 103 4.06 14.51 7.51
CA VAL A 103 4.16 15.22 8.78
C VAL A 103 4.85 16.54 8.54
N ASP A 104 4.21 17.62 8.99
CA ASP A 104 4.75 18.99 8.90
C ASP A 104 5.11 19.38 7.45
N ASP A 105 4.37 18.84 6.49
CA ASP A 105 4.59 19.07 5.05
C ASP A 105 5.99 18.72 4.58
N ASN A 106 6.69 17.89 5.33
CA ASN A 106 8.11 17.66 5.09
C ASN A 106 8.48 16.18 5.07
N GLU A 107 7.96 15.41 5.98
CA GLU A 107 8.41 14.04 6.22
C GLU A 107 7.30 13.05 5.93
N ALA A 108 7.55 12.09 5.03
CA ALA A 108 6.60 11.05 4.72
C ALA A 108 6.95 9.77 5.49
N THR A 109 5.93 9.06 5.96
CA THR A 109 6.12 7.82 6.71
C THR A 109 4.96 6.87 6.44
N LEU A 110 5.23 5.57 6.56
CA LEU A 110 4.20 4.53 6.43
C LEU A 110 3.93 3.98 7.83
N LYS A 111 2.72 4.16 8.31
CA LYS A 111 2.35 3.81 9.68
C LYS A 111 0.89 3.42 9.75
N ARG A 112 0.49 2.82 10.87
CA ARG A 112 -0.92 2.57 11.15
C ARG A 112 -1.53 3.81 11.79
N LEU A 113 -2.65 4.24 11.24
CA LEU A 113 -3.35 5.43 11.69
C LEU A 113 -4.26 5.09 12.85
N LYS A 114 -4.21 5.89 13.89
CA LYS A 114 -5.15 5.80 14.99
C LYS A 114 -5.54 7.20 15.44
N SER A 115 -6.75 7.33 15.98
CA SER A 115 -7.18 8.59 16.57
C SER A 115 -6.97 8.53 18.07
N GLY A 116 -6.41 9.58 18.64
CA GLY A 116 -6.34 9.78 20.06
C GLY A 116 -7.30 10.88 20.45
N ARG A 117 -7.18 11.36 21.68
CA ARG A 117 -8.02 12.46 22.16
C ARG A 117 -7.51 13.77 21.58
N GLY A 118 -8.10 14.17 20.45
CA GLY A 118 -7.68 15.38 19.79
C GLY A 118 -6.33 15.27 19.12
N GLU A 119 -5.83 14.06 18.95
CA GLU A 119 -4.51 13.81 18.36
C GLU A 119 -4.60 12.73 17.30
N VAL A 120 -3.61 12.72 16.41
CA VAL A 120 -3.42 11.66 15.44
C VAL A 120 -2.24 10.82 15.91
N LEU A 121 -2.45 9.52 16.01
CA LEU A 121 -1.39 8.59 16.39
C LEU A 121 -0.91 7.89 15.13
N LEU A 122 0.40 7.89 14.93
CA LEU A 122 1.04 7.14 13.85
C LEU A 122 1.82 6.00 14.50
N GLU A 123 1.26 4.80 14.38
CA GLU A 123 1.80 3.64 15.10
C GLU A 123 2.65 2.78 14.18
N PRO A 124 3.89 2.50 14.58
CA PRO A 124 4.67 1.49 13.89
C PRO A 124 4.13 0.11 14.22
N ALA A 125 4.43 -0.86 13.38
CA ALA A 125 4.14 -2.27 13.66
C ALA A 125 5.46 -2.96 14.03
N ASN A 126 6.09 -2.47 15.06
CA ASN A 126 7.36 -2.98 15.58
C ASN A 126 7.62 -2.35 16.93
N ALA A 127 7.74 -3.18 17.98
CA ALA A 127 7.86 -2.69 19.34
C ALA A 127 9.13 -1.87 19.58
N ARG A 128 10.10 -1.94 18.67
CA ARG A 128 11.33 -1.17 18.82
C ARG A 128 11.20 0.28 18.36
N TYR A 129 10.06 0.65 17.79
CA TYR A 129 9.79 2.01 17.34
C TYR A 129 8.67 2.59 18.17
N GLU A 130 8.64 3.90 18.29
CA GLU A 130 7.66 4.57 19.13
C GLU A 130 6.50 5.10 18.31
N THR A 131 5.31 5.03 18.90
CA THR A 131 4.13 5.68 18.35
C THR A 131 4.31 7.18 18.48
N ARG A 132 3.99 7.91 17.41
CA ARG A 132 4.06 9.36 17.41
C ARG A 132 2.65 9.92 17.59
N SER A 133 2.51 10.83 18.54
CA SER A 133 1.25 11.52 18.79
C SER A 133 1.40 12.96 18.30
N LEU A 134 0.56 13.35 17.37
CA LEU A 134 0.70 14.65 16.70
C LEU A 134 -0.64 15.35 16.64
N SER A 135 -0.64 16.69 16.65
CA SER A 135 -1.87 17.42 16.43
C SER A 135 -2.34 17.21 14.97
N PRO A 136 -3.65 17.19 14.74
CA PRO A 136 -4.17 16.87 13.42
C PRO A 136 -3.70 17.80 12.30
N ASP A 137 -3.43 19.05 12.61
CA ASP A 137 -2.98 20.03 11.62
C ASP A 137 -1.56 19.76 11.13
N ARG A 138 -0.81 18.88 11.79
CA ARG A 138 0.55 18.52 11.41
C ARG A 138 0.61 17.31 10.48
N VAL A 139 -0.52 16.60 10.29
CA VAL A 139 -0.53 15.33 9.58
C VAL A 139 -1.49 15.40 8.40
N ARG A 140 -0.98 15.04 7.22
CA ARG A 140 -1.83 14.92 6.03
C ARG A 140 -1.70 13.52 5.46
N ILE A 141 -2.83 12.85 5.27
CA ILE A 141 -2.84 11.53 4.68
C ILE A 141 -2.62 11.66 3.18
N GLN A 142 -1.70 10.87 2.67
CA GLN A 142 -1.35 10.87 1.24
C GLN A 142 -1.90 9.64 0.53
N GLY A 143 -2.35 8.65 1.27
CA GLY A 143 -2.92 7.45 0.70
C GLY A 143 -2.97 6.33 1.71
N ARG A 144 -3.63 5.24 1.31
CA ARG A 144 -3.77 4.06 2.16
C ARG A 144 -3.21 2.83 1.44
N LEU A 145 -2.72 1.90 2.22
CA LEU A 145 -2.18 0.65 1.70
C LEU A 145 -3.32 -0.21 1.15
N VAL A 146 -3.20 -0.66 -0.10
CA VAL A 146 -4.18 -1.56 -0.70
C VAL A 146 -3.56 -2.88 -1.14
N GLY A 147 -2.26 -2.96 -1.24
CA GLY A 147 -1.61 -4.19 -1.66
C GLY A 147 -0.11 -4.13 -1.48
N LEU A 148 0.53 -5.24 -1.76
CA LEU A 148 1.96 -5.37 -1.57
C LEU A 148 2.49 -6.39 -2.56
N LEU A 149 3.63 -6.10 -3.16
CA LEU A 149 4.33 -7.03 -4.03
C LEU A 149 5.68 -7.35 -3.40
N ARG A 150 6.00 -8.63 -3.42
CA ARG A 150 7.28 -9.10 -2.89
C ARG A 150 7.86 -10.10 -3.86
N GLN A 151 9.12 -9.91 -4.15
CA GLN A 151 9.84 -10.79 -5.05
C GLN A 151 10.96 -11.48 -4.29
N TYR A 152 11.07 -12.76 -4.46
CA TYR A 152 12.09 -13.57 -3.80
C TYR A 152 13.26 -13.85 -4.72
#